data_d73047d25cac33467e1853339ffc679b
#
_entry.id   d73047d25cac33467e1853339ffc679b
#
_cell.length_a   1.000
_cell.length_b   1.000
_cell.length_c   1.000
_cell.angle_alpha   90.00
_cell.angle_beta   90.00
_cell.angle_gamma   90.00
#
_symmetry.space_group_name_H-M   'P 1'
#
loop_
_entity.id
_entity.type
_entity.pdbx_description
1 polymer ?
#
loop_
_entity_poly.entity_id
_entity_poly.type
_entity_poly.pdbx_seq_one_letter_code
_entity_poly.pdbx_strand_id
1 'polypeptide(L)'
;MTEIHQVLVGAGRTDAITSMARSIRSSLRKIGPSEIYAQHPAPGVDDVYLLEKLGHSTRSKRIIIFHASGGNPAVYNFLDACSDPVILIFHN
;
A
#
# COMPACT_ATOMS: atom_id res chain seq x y z
N MET A 1 -0.70 6.87 -17.75
CA MET A 1 0.37 6.88 -16.71
C MET A 1 0.12 5.73 -15.75
N THR A 2 1.15 4.98 -15.43
CA THR A 2 1.04 3.88 -14.47
C THR A 2 1.10 4.42 -13.05
N GLU A 3 0.16 3.99 -12.21
CA GLU A 3 0.17 4.29 -10.79
C GLU A 3 0.78 3.10 -10.05
N ILE A 4 1.59 3.38 -9.05
CA ILE A 4 2.19 2.34 -8.20
C ILE A 4 1.89 2.71 -6.75
N HIS A 5 1.02 1.92 -6.12
CA HIS A 5 0.59 2.17 -4.76
C HIS A 5 1.08 1.08 -3.84
N GLN A 6 1.22 1.40 -2.56
CA GLN A 6 1.67 0.45 -1.56
C GLN A 6 0.53 0.15 -0.59
N VAL A 7 0.46 -1.09 -0.14
CA VAL A 7 -0.54 -1.55 0.84
C VAL A 7 0.20 -2.12 2.04
N LEU A 8 -0.19 -1.66 3.22
CA LEU A 8 0.30 -2.13 4.52
C LEU A 8 -0.88 -2.64 5.33
N VAL A 9 -0.62 -3.52 6.30
CA VAL A 9 -1.64 -3.91 7.27
C VAL A 9 -1.83 -2.79 8.29
N GLY A 10 -0.76 -2.39 8.97
CA GLY A 10 -0.77 -1.26 9.89
C GLY A 10 0.23 -0.20 9.47
N ALA A 11 0.03 1.03 9.91
CA ALA A 11 0.96 2.11 9.64
C ALA A 11 1.12 2.97 10.89
N GLY A 12 2.34 3.14 11.35
CA GLY A 12 2.68 3.95 12.53
C GLY A 12 3.66 5.05 12.19
N ARG A 13 3.84 5.97 13.14
CA ARG A 13 4.74 7.13 12.95
C ARG A 13 6.21 6.72 12.85
N THR A 14 6.62 5.76 13.68
CA THR A 14 8.01 5.33 13.81
C THR A 14 8.24 3.89 13.41
N ASP A 15 7.23 3.26 12.84
CA ASP A 15 7.28 1.89 12.35
C ASP A 15 8.26 1.80 11.18
N ALA A 16 9.18 0.84 11.24
CA ALA A 16 10.22 0.66 10.23
C ALA A 16 9.64 0.35 8.84
N ILE A 17 8.56 -0.44 8.77
CA ILE A 17 7.91 -0.76 7.49
C ILE A 17 7.28 0.49 6.89
N THR A 18 6.61 1.29 7.71
CA THR A 18 6.00 2.55 7.26
C THR A 18 7.07 3.53 6.77
N SER A 19 8.19 3.63 7.47
CA SER A 19 9.31 4.48 7.06
C SER A 19 9.91 4.04 5.73
N MET A 20 10.05 2.73 5.53
CA MET A 20 10.49 2.17 4.25
C MET A 20 9.49 2.52 3.16
N ALA A 21 8.19 2.34 3.41
CA ALA A 21 7.15 2.65 2.44
C ALA A 21 7.18 4.13 2.04
N ARG A 22 7.42 5.04 2.97
CA ARG A 22 7.56 6.47 2.67
C ARG A 22 8.76 6.75 1.76
N SER A 23 9.89 6.09 1.98
CA SER A 23 11.06 6.22 1.12
C SER A 23 10.77 5.70 -0.29
N ILE A 24 10.13 4.56 -0.39
CA ILE A 24 9.71 3.98 -1.67
C ILE A 24 8.76 4.94 -2.39
N ARG A 25 7.76 5.46 -1.67
CA ARG A 25 6.79 6.42 -2.24
C ARG A 25 7.50 7.63 -2.84
N SER A 26 8.48 8.19 -2.14
CA SER A 26 9.23 9.35 -2.64
C SER A 26 9.92 9.05 -3.97
N SER A 27 10.48 7.85 -4.11
CA SER A 27 11.10 7.42 -5.36
C SER A 27 10.06 7.19 -6.46
N LEU A 28 8.96 6.52 -6.12
CA LEU A 28 7.91 6.20 -7.10
C LEU A 28 7.21 7.45 -7.63
N ARG A 29 7.08 8.49 -6.81
CA ARG A 29 6.45 9.75 -7.23
C ARG A 29 7.23 10.48 -8.32
N LYS A 30 8.47 10.09 -8.55
CA LYS A 30 9.26 10.62 -9.67
C LYS A 30 8.80 10.07 -11.02
N ILE A 31 8.10 8.95 -11.03
CA ILE A 31 7.63 8.29 -12.26
C ILE A 31 6.12 8.28 -12.41
N GLY A 32 5.36 8.53 -11.37
CA GLY A 32 3.91 8.58 -11.46
C GLY A 32 3.24 8.72 -10.11
N PRO A 33 1.90 8.73 -10.07
CA PRO A 33 1.16 8.78 -8.81
C PRO A 33 1.51 7.58 -7.92
N SER A 34 1.74 7.84 -6.63
CA SER A 34 2.06 6.80 -5.67
C SER A 34 1.58 7.22 -4.29
N GLU A 35 0.74 6.37 -3.67
CA GLU A 35 0.21 6.58 -2.34
C GLU A 35 0.38 5.32 -1.51
N ILE A 36 0.23 5.48 -0.20
CA ILE A 36 0.29 4.37 0.76
C ILE A 36 -1.10 4.19 1.35
N TYR A 37 -1.56 2.94 1.37
CA TYR A 37 -2.85 2.55 1.94
C TYR A 37 -2.63 1.52 3.02
N ALA A 38 -3.39 1.59 4.10
CA ALA A 38 -3.29 0.63 5.20
C ALA A 38 -4.66 0.26 5.73
N GLN A 39 -4.77 -0.97 6.22
CA GLN A 39 -6.00 -1.42 6.86
C GLN A 39 -6.20 -0.69 8.21
N HIS A 40 -5.13 -0.55 8.97
CA HIS A 40 -5.16 0.05 10.30
C HIS A 40 -4.08 1.11 10.47
N PRO A 41 -4.24 2.32 9.87
CA PRO A 41 -3.30 3.39 10.15
C PRO A 41 -3.47 3.87 11.59
N ALA A 42 -2.36 4.14 12.27
CA ALA A 42 -2.38 4.64 13.64
C ALA A 42 -2.94 6.07 13.69
N PRO A 43 -3.52 6.49 14.82
CA PRO A 43 -3.96 7.88 14.98
C PRO A 43 -2.84 8.87 14.72
N GLY A 44 -3.13 9.94 13.98
CA GLY A 44 -2.16 10.98 13.66
C GLY A 44 -1.24 10.66 12.49
N VAL A 45 -1.42 9.54 11.82
CA VAL A 45 -0.72 9.22 10.57
C VAL A 45 -1.58 9.74 9.41
N ASP A 46 -1.26 10.94 8.94
CA ASP A 46 -2.10 11.67 7.98
C ASP A 46 -1.77 11.41 6.52
N ASP A 47 -0.61 10.83 6.24
CA ASP A 47 -0.11 10.62 4.89
C ASP A 47 -0.37 9.20 4.35
N VAL A 48 -1.19 8.45 5.06
CA VAL A 48 -1.58 7.09 4.68
C VAL A 48 -3.10 7.02 4.62
N TYR A 49 -3.63 6.49 3.53
CA TYR A 49 -5.06 6.36 3.34
C TYR A 49 -5.58 5.02 3.85
N LEU A 50 -6.86 4.96 4.17
CA LEU A 50 -7.52 3.70 4.49
C LEU A 50 -7.55 2.79 3.25
N LEU A 51 -7.40 1.50 3.47
CA LEU A 51 -7.31 0.51 2.39
C LEU A 51 -8.52 0.57 1.44
N GLU A 52 -9.72 0.75 1.96
CA GLU A 52 -10.91 0.82 1.13
C GLU A 52 -10.91 1.99 0.14
N LYS A 53 -10.08 3.01 0.36
CA LYS A 53 -9.94 4.13 -0.56
C LYS A 53 -9.21 3.74 -1.85
N LEU A 54 -8.46 2.63 -1.81
CA LEU A 54 -7.75 2.16 -2.99
C LEU A 54 -8.72 1.68 -4.08
N GLY A 55 -9.83 1.03 -3.69
CA GLY A 55 -10.76 0.44 -4.62
C GLY A 55 -10.18 -0.79 -5.33
N HIS A 56 -11.05 -1.55 -5.99
CA HIS A 56 -10.66 -2.81 -6.64
C HIS A 56 -10.22 -2.64 -8.09
N SER A 57 -10.54 -1.49 -8.70
CA SER A 57 -10.17 -1.22 -10.09
C SER A 57 -10.08 0.27 -10.34
N THR A 58 -9.38 0.63 -11.40
CA THR A 58 -9.25 2.00 -11.86
C THR A 58 -9.12 2.01 -13.38
N ARG A 59 -9.36 3.15 -14.00
CA ARG A 59 -9.15 3.31 -15.45
C ARG A 59 -7.68 3.36 -15.82
N SER A 60 -6.82 3.77 -14.91
CA SER A 60 -5.37 3.82 -15.11
C SER A 60 -4.75 2.47 -14.88
N LYS A 61 -3.64 2.19 -15.51
CA LYS A 61 -2.80 1.04 -15.14
C LYS A 61 -2.28 1.23 -13.74
N ARG A 62 -2.36 0.17 -12.95
CA ARG A 62 -2.02 0.23 -11.54
C ARG A 62 -1.24 -1.02 -11.14
N ILE A 63 -0.19 -0.83 -10.34
CA ILE A 63 0.58 -1.89 -9.72
C ILE A 63 0.51 -1.67 -8.21
N ILE A 64 0.31 -2.75 -7.46
CA ILE A 64 0.22 -2.71 -6.01
C ILE A 64 1.44 -3.41 -5.43
N ILE A 65 2.13 -2.76 -4.49
CA ILE A 65 3.19 -3.37 -3.69
C ILE A 65 2.61 -3.63 -2.31
N PHE A 66 2.52 -4.89 -1.92
CA PHE A 66 2.02 -5.26 -0.60
C PHE A 66 3.17 -5.63 0.33
N HIS A 67 3.26 -4.89 1.44
CA HIS A 67 4.22 -5.18 2.51
C HIS A 67 3.59 -6.21 3.46
N ALA A 68 3.96 -7.47 3.28
CA ALA A 68 3.42 -8.56 4.07
C ALA A 68 4.25 -8.77 5.33
N SER A 69 3.63 -8.65 6.50
CA SER A 69 4.31 -8.79 7.79
C SER A 69 3.56 -9.75 8.72
N GLY A 70 2.85 -10.70 8.19
CA GLY A 70 2.06 -11.68 8.93
C GLY A 70 0.77 -11.98 8.20
N GLY A 71 -0.01 -12.90 8.73
CA GLY A 71 -1.28 -13.26 8.12
C GLY A 71 -2.36 -12.24 8.44
N ASN A 72 -2.97 -11.69 7.41
CA ASN A 72 -4.17 -10.87 7.56
C ASN A 72 -5.13 -11.20 6.41
N PRO A 73 -6.10 -12.11 6.66
CA PRO A 73 -7.01 -12.56 5.60
C PRO A 73 -7.79 -11.43 4.93
N ALA A 74 -8.14 -10.38 5.67
CA ALA A 74 -8.92 -9.28 5.10
C ALA A 74 -8.13 -8.54 4.00
N VAL A 75 -6.82 -8.33 4.22
CA VAL A 75 -5.98 -7.68 3.20
C VAL A 75 -5.79 -8.59 2.00
N TYR A 76 -5.52 -9.87 2.22
CA TYR A 76 -5.37 -10.83 1.13
C TYR A 76 -6.65 -10.93 0.30
N ASN A 77 -7.81 -10.99 0.97
CA ASN A 77 -9.11 -11.04 0.28
C ASN A 77 -9.34 -9.76 -0.55
N PHE A 78 -8.96 -8.60 -0.02
CA PHE A 78 -9.05 -7.35 -0.76
C PHE A 78 -8.19 -7.39 -2.02
N LEU A 79 -6.95 -7.85 -1.89
CA LEU A 79 -6.01 -7.91 -3.02
C LEU A 79 -6.44 -8.94 -4.07
N ASP A 80 -7.00 -10.07 -3.65
CA ASP A 80 -7.53 -11.07 -4.56
C ASP A 80 -8.69 -10.53 -5.40
N ALA A 81 -9.47 -9.60 -4.87
CA ALA A 81 -10.55 -8.95 -5.59
C ALA A 81 -10.05 -7.88 -6.58
N CYS A 82 -8.79 -7.46 -6.47
CA CYS A 82 -8.20 -6.53 -7.42
C CYS A 82 -7.71 -7.27 -8.65
N SER A 83 -7.87 -6.65 -9.82
CA SER A 83 -7.34 -7.21 -11.07
C SER A 83 -5.90 -6.77 -11.35
N ASP A 84 -5.32 -5.98 -10.48
CA ASP A 84 -4.00 -5.39 -10.68
C ASP A 84 -2.89 -6.37 -10.35
N PRO A 85 -1.71 -6.23 -10.99
CA PRO A 85 -0.52 -6.96 -10.55
C PRO A 85 -0.14 -6.57 -9.11
N VAL A 86 0.20 -7.57 -8.31
CA VAL A 86 0.62 -7.37 -6.92
C VAL A 86 2.04 -7.90 -6.74
N ILE A 87 2.91 -7.05 -6.22
CA ILE A 87 4.26 -7.41 -5.83
C ILE A 87 4.29 -7.57 -4.32
N LEU A 88 4.76 -8.71 -3.83
CA LEU A 88 4.86 -8.96 -2.41
C LEU A 88 6.27 -8.67 -1.91
N ILE A 89 6.35 -7.88 -0.83
CA ILE A 89 7.59 -7.71 -0.08
C ILE A 89 7.34 -8.29 1.31
N PHE A 90 8.08 -9.34 1.65
CA PHE A 90 7.95 -9.97 2.96
C PHE A 90 8.89 -9.31 3.96
N HIS A 91 8.36 -9.04 5.15
CA HIS A 91 9.11 -8.50 6.28
C HIS A 91 9.14 -9.54 7.41
N ASN A 92 10.29 -9.80 7.93
CA ASN A 92 10.46 -10.72 9.06
C ASN A 92 10.36 -9.99 10.40
#